data_f674029f6fb9495f14e89498414003ba
#
_entry.id   f674029f6fb9495f14e89498414003ba
#
_cell.length_a   1.000
_cell.length_b   1.000
_cell.length_c   1.000
_cell.angle_alpha   90.00
_cell.angle_beta   90.00
_cell.angle_gamma   90.00
#
_symmetry.space_group_name_H-M   'P 1'
#
loop_
_entity.id
_entity.type
_entity.pdbx_description
1 polymer ?
#
loop_
_entity_poly.entity_id
_entity_poly.type
_entity_poly.pdbx_seq_one_letter_code
_entity_poly.pdbx_strand_id
1 'polypeptide(L)'
;MDPTTKLGAKENCALVDKGRYQRLVGKLIYLSHTRPYIDFSVSMDSQFMNNPNEEHMEAVYRILGYLKLTPGKGLFFEKKQRRDIEVFSDADWAGSVQDRRSTSGYCTYVWGNLVTWRSKKQSVVSRSSAEAEFRAMAHGICEGIWLRRVLKELKISDEEPMKMFCDNQSAISIAKNPVHHDRTKHVEIDRHFIKEKIEEGIIKMLYVPTSLQTADILTKALPRKVFDDLSSKPGLINIYRSA
;
A
#
# COMPACT_ATOMS: atom_id res chain seq x y z
N MET A 1 -9.40 -0.70 10.85
CA MET A 1 -10.21 -1.90 10.60
C MET A 1 -9.91 -2.90 11.71
N ASP A 2 -10.86 -3.72 12.12
CA ASP A 2 -10.60 -4.75 13.13
C ASP A 2 -9.83 -5.91 12.47
N PRO A 3 -8.63 -6.28 12.95
CA PRO A 3 -7.84 -7.36 12.36
C PRO A 3 -8.53 -8.74 12.41
N THR A 4 -9.48 -8.92 13.32
CA THR A 4 -10.19 -10.20 13.50
C THR A 4 -11.40 -10.34 12.58
N THR A 5 -11.92 -9.24 12.06
CA THR A 5 -13.11 -9.23 11.20
C THR A 5 -12.68 -9.32 9.74
N LYS A 6 -12.92 -10.47 9.11
CA LYS A 6 -12.71 -10.66 7.68
C LYS A 6 -14.04 -10.43 6.95
N LEU A 7 -14.09 -9.38 6.14
CA LEU A 7 -15.22 -9.14 5.25
C LEU A 7 -15.26 -10.23 4.16
N GLY A 8 -16.43 -10.78 3.91
CA GLY A 8 -16.63 -11.83 2.91
C GLY A 8 -18.06 -11.83 2.40
N ALA A 9 -18.32 -12.51 1.27
CA ALA A 9 -19.68 -12.78 0.82
C ALA A 9 -20.30 -13.86 1.72
N LYS A 10 -21.20 -13.47 2.62
CA LYS A 10 -22.03 -14.40 3.37
C LYS A 10 -23.38 -14.55 2.68
N GLU A 11 -23.83 -15.79 2.49
CA GLU A 11 -25.05 -16.10 1.75
C GLU A 11 -26.36 -15.67 2.46
N ASN A 12 -26.33 -15.39 3.76
CA ASN A 12 -27.52 -15.13 4.59
C ASN A 12 -27.58 -13.71 5.21
N CYS A 13 -26.88 -12.72 4.66
CA CYS A 13 -26.98 -11.34 5.12
C CYS A 13 -28.04 -10.56 4.35
N ALA A 14 -28.76 -9.67 5.04
CA ALA A 14 -29.72 -8.79 4.39
C ALA A 14 -29.03 -7.88 3.36
N LEU A 15 -29.71 -7.71 2.22
CA LEU A 15 -29.24 -6.83 1.16
C LEU A 15 -29.47 -5.36 1.57
N VAL A 16 -28.53 -4.50 1.20
CA VAL A 16 -28.63 -3.06 1.40
C VAL A 16 -28.87 -2.33 0.08
N ASP A 17 -29.29 -1.07 0.14
CA ASP A 17 -29.39 -0.21 -1.05
C ASP A 17 -27.99 -0.10 -1.72
N LYS A 18 -27.86 -0.82 -2.83
CA LYS A 18 -26.66 -0.85 -3.66
C LYS A 18 -26.25 0.54 -4.12
N GLY A 19 -27.20 1.37 -4.56
CA GLY A 19 -26.92 2.71 -5.03
C GLY A 19 -26.37 3.62 -3.92
N ARG A 20 -26.89 3.50 -2.70
CA ARG A 20 -26.38 4.21 -1.52
C ARG A 20 -24.97 3.75 -1.17
N TYR A 21 -24.72 2.43 -1.16
CA TYR A 21 -23.40 1.86 -0.89
C TYR A 21 -22.37 2.37 -1.91
N GLN A 22 -22.67 2.26 -3.20
CA GLN A 22 -21.78 2.72 -4.27
C GLN A 22 -21.45 4.21 -4.17
N ARG A 23 -22.44 5.06 -3.86
CA ARG A 23 -22.21 6.50 -3.68
C ARG A 23 -21.30 6.80 -2.49
N LEU A 24 -21.46 6.09 -1.37
CA LEU A 24 -20.62 6.29 -0.18
C LEU A 24 -19.19 5.81 -0.44
N VAL A 25 -19.02 4.59 -0.96
CA VAL A 25 -17.70 4.04 -1.26
C VAL A 25 -16.99 4.88 -2.34
N GLY A 26 -17.70 5.33 -3.38
CA GLY A 26 -17.13 6.22 -4.39
C GLY A 26 -16.57 7.54 -3.80
N LYS A 27 -17.27 8.15 -2.84
CA LYS A 27 -16.78 9.33 -2.13
C LYS A 27 -15.56 9.00 -1.26
N LEU A 28 -15.53 7.83 -0.62
CA LEU A 28 -14.40 7.37 0.17
C LEU A 28 -13.17 7.06 -0.69
N ILE A 29 -13.35 6.47 -1.88
CA ILE A 29 -12.26 6.28 -2.85
C ILE A 29 -11.65 7.63 -3.22
N TYR A 30 -12.47 8.64 -3.53
CA TYR A 30 -11.95 9.97 -3.82
C TYR A 30 -11.19 10.57 -2.62
N LEU A 31 -11.72 10.39 -1.41
CA LEU A 31 -11.09 10.90 -0.19
C LEU A 31 -9.78 10.18 0.12
N SER A 32 -9.63 8.88 -0.21
CA SER A 32 -8.41 8.12 0.03
C SER A 32 -7.19 8.67 -0.72
N HIS A 33 -7.38 9.43 -1.81
CA HIS A 33 -6.31 10.13 -2.51
C HIS A 33 -5.63 11.24 -1.68
N THR A 34 -6.23 11.64 -0.57
CA THR A 34 -5.64 12.61 0.37
C THR A 34 -5.51 12.05 1.79
N ARG A 35 -5.95 10.80 2.00
CA ARG A 35 -6.03 10.13 3.30
C ARG A 35 -5.48 8.70 3.21
N PRO A 36 -4.15 8.52 3.15
CA PRO A 36 -3.51 7.21 2.97
C PRO A 36 -3.96 6.17 4.00
N TYR A 37 -4.24 6.59 5.21
CA TYR A 37 -4.61 5.72 6.32
C TYR A 37 -6.00 5.07 6.22
N ILE A 38 -6.85 5.48 5.27
CA ILE A 38 -8.12 4.79 4.98
C ILE A 38 -8.06 3.96 3.71
N ASP A 39 -6.99 4.06 2.91
CA ASP A 39 -6.93 3.50 1.56
C ASP A 39 -7.13 1.97 1.54
N PHE A 40 -6.50 1.24 2.45
CA PHE A 40 -6.71 -0.20 2.60
C PHE A 40 -8.17 -0.55 2.89
N SER A 41 -8.79 0.12 3.88
CA SER A 41 -10.18 -0.16 4.27
C SER A 41 -11.15 0.16 3.14
N VAL A 42 -10.94 1.27 2.44
CA VAL A 42 -11.75 1.69 1.29
C VAL A 42 -11.56 0.72 0.11
N SER A 43 -10.32 0.29 -0.15
CA SER A 43 -10.01 -0.72 -1.16
C SER A 43 -10.72 -2.04 -0.88
N MET A 44 -10.78 -2.47 0.39
CA MET A 44 -11.53 -3.66 0.79
C MET A 44 -13.04 -3.51 0.54
N ASP A 45 -13.65 -2.41 1.00
CA ASP A 45 -15.09 -2.17 0.82
C ASP A 45 -15.46 -2.03 -0.67
N SER A 46 -14.57 -1.48 -1.49
CA SER A 46 -14.81 -1.32 -2.93
C SER A 46 -15.01 -2.65 -3.68
N GLN A 47 -14.50 -3.77 -3.15
CA GLN A 47 -14.66 -5.09 -3.75
C GLN A 47 -16.10 -5.58 -3.73
N PHE A 48 -16.94 -5.03 -2.85
CA PHE A 48 -18.34 -5.43 -2.66
C PHE A 48 -19.37 -4.51 -3.32
N MET A 49 -18.94 -3.54 -4.16
CA MET A 49 -19.83 -2.57 -4.82
C MET A 49 -20.92 -3.20 -5.69
N ASN A 50 -20.69 -4.41 -6.20
CA ASN A 50 -21.65 -5.10 -7.06
C ASN A 50 -22.74 -5.85 -6.29
N ASN A 51 -22.43 -6.36 -5.10
CA ASN A 51 -23.36 -7.10 -4.26
C ASN A 51 -23.09 -6.82 -2.76
N PRO A 52 -23.41 -5.60 -2.26
CA PRO A 52 -23.19 -5.22 -0.87
C PRO A 52 -24.27 -5.82 0.04
N ASN A 53 -23.87 -6.15 1.27
CA ASN A 53 -24.74 -6.58 2.35
C ASN A 53 -24.56 -5.66 3.59
N GLU A 54 -25.31 -5.93 4.67
CA GLU A 54 -25.27 -5.14 5.90
C GLU A 54 -23.86 -5.06 6.52
N GLU A 55 -23.09 -6.15 6.54
CA GLU A 55 -21.74 -6.16 7.09
C GLU A 55 -20.80 -5.20 6.33
N HIS A 56 -20.96 -5.15 5.00
CA HIS A 56 -20.20 -4.22 4.16
C HIS A 56 -20.60 -2.77 4.45
N MET A 57 -21.91 -2.50 4.64
CA MET A 57 -22.39 -1.16 4.98
C MET A 57 -21.90 -0.73 6.37
N GLU A 58 -21.84 -1.63 7.34
CA GLU A 58 -21.27 -1.36 8.65
C GLU A 58 -19.77 -1.03 8.58
N ALA A 59 -19.01 -1.71 7.71
CA ALA A 59 -17.62 -1.40 7.49
C ALA A 59 -17.45 0.03 6.95
N VAL A 60 -18.27 0.44 5.97
CA VAL A 60 -18.32 1.83 5.48
C VAL A 60 -18.64 2.81 6.62
N TYR A 61 -19.62 2.51 7.48
CA TYR A 61 -19.94 3.38 8.62
C TYR A 61 -18.80 3.48 9.63
N ARG A 62 -17.99 2.42 9.83
CA ARG A 62 -16.80 2.47 10.69
C ARG A 62 -15.75 3.43 10.10
N ILE A 63 -15.53 3.43 8.79
CA ILE A 63 -14.63 4.39 8.13
C ILE A 63 -15.16 5.82 8.34
N LEU A 64 -16.44 6.05 8.12
CA LEU A 64 -17.06 7.37 8.32
C LEU A 64 -16.97 7.82 9.81
N GLY A 65 -17.19 6.92 10.75
CA GLY A 65 -17.02 7.16 12.18
C GLY A 65 -15.60 7.56 12.53
N TYR A 66 -14.60 6.85 12.00
CA TYR A 66 -13.19 7.20 12.18
C TYR A 66 -12.86 8.59 11.63
N LEU A 67 -13.32 8.91 10.42
CA LEU A 67 -13.13 10.23 9.81
C LEU A 67 -13.77 11.35 10.63
N LYS A 68 -14.98 11.11 11.16
CA LYS A 68 -15.67 12.05 12.07
C LYS A 68 -14.87 12.32 13.35
N LEU A 69 -14.17 11.31 13.88
CA LEU A 69 -13.33 11.43 15.08
C LEU A 69 -11.95 12.03 14.81
N THR A 70 -11.53 12.10 13.53
CA THR A 70 -10.21 12.57 13.13
C THR A 70 -10.25 13.66 12.04
N PRO A 71 -11.08 14.71 12.16
CA PRO A 71 -11.30 15.69 11.09
C PRO A 71 -10.03 16.48 10.74
N GLY A 72 -9.17 16.71 11.73
CA GLY A 72 -7.90 17.45 11.56
C GLY A 72 -6.70 16.61 11.14
N LYS A 73 -6.86 15.28 10.98
CA LYS A 73 -5.74 14.41 10.60
C LYS A 73 -5.47 14.52 9.11
N GLY A 74 -4.28 14.95 8.74
CA GLY A 74 -3.88 15.14 7.34
C GLY A 74 -2.37 15.00 7.13
N LEU A 75 -1.95 14.98 5.88
CA LEU A 75 -0.55 14.98 5.49
C LEU A 75 0.02 16.39 5.66
N PHE A 76 1.17 16.46 6.30
CA PHE A 76 1.98 17.67 6.41
C PHE A 76 3.23 17.54 5.55
N PHE A 77 3.46 18.50 4.68
CA PHE A 77 4.64 18.56 3.83
C PHE A 77 5.66 19.52 4.45
N GLU A 78 6.80 18.97 4.83
CA GLU A 78 7.88 19.72 5.46
C GLU A 78 9.02 19.92 4.45
N LYS A 79 9.59 21.13 4.43
CA LYS A 79 10.81 21.40 3.66
C LYS A 79 11.99 20.73 4.34
N LYS A 80 12.50 19.63 3.75
CA LYS A 80 13.68 18.89 4.25
C LYS A 80 14.87 19.13 3.34
N GLN A 81 16.08 18.91 3.89
CA GLN A 81 17.33 19.01 3.11
C GLN A 81 17.59 17.76 2.25
N ARG A 82 16.89 16.65 2.54
CA ARG A 82 17.00 15.38 1.78
C ARG A 82 16.52 15.58 0.35
N ARG A 83 17.19 14.90 -0.59
CA ARG A 83 16.88 14.94 -2.03
C ARG A 83 16.67 13.55 -2.62
N ASP A 84 16.25 12.59 -1.82
CA ASP A 84 16.06 11.20 -2.20
C ASP A 84 14.59 10.84 -2.48
N ILE A 85 14.42 9.76 -3.23
CA ILE A 85 13.14 9.07 -3.42
C ILE A 85 13.22 7.75 -2.63
N GLU A 86 12.25 7.52 -1.77
CA GLU A 86 12.10 6.28 -1.01
C GLU A 86 10.79 5.62 -1.38
N VAL A 87 10.83 4.31 -1.59
CA VAL A 87 9.67 3.48 -1.92
C VAL A 87 9.58 2.37 -0.88
N PHE A 88 8.45 2.23 -0.24
CA PHE A 88 8.14 1.12 0.65
C PHE A 88 7.08 0.25 -0.02
N SER A 89 7.25 -1.06 0.01
CA SER A 89 6.24 -2.02 -0.47
C SER A 89 6.04 -3.15 0.49
N ASP A 90 4.82 -3.66 0.53
CA ASP A 90 4.40 -4.81 1.31
C ASP A 90 3.32 -5.59 0.56
N ALA A 91 3.17 -6.88 0.85
CA ALA A 91 2.09 -7.69 0.36
C ALA A 91 1.52 -8.61 1.45
N ASP A 92 0.23 -8.48 1.73
CA ASP A 92 -0.51 -9.43 2.58
C ASP A 92 -0.79 -10.71 1.78
N TRP A 93 0.12 -11.70 1.90
CA TRP A 93 0.04 -12.93 1.13
C TRP A 93 -1.22 -13.73 1.47
N ALA A 94 -2.00 -14.04 0.40
CA ALA A 94 -3.22 -14.84 0.49
C ALA A 94 -4.26 -14.30 1.49
N GLY A 95 -4.27 -12.99 1.76
CA GLY A 95 -5.12 -12.36 2.77
C GLY A 95 -6.62 -12.41 2.45
N SER A 96 -6.99 -12.48 1.17
CA SER A 96 -8.39 -12.66 0.78
C SER A 96 -8.89 -14.07 1.10
N VAL A 97 -9.92 -14.17 1.94
CA VAL A 97 -10.53 -15.46 2.32
C VAL A 97 -11.24 -16.12 1.15
N GLN A 98 -11.85 -15.32 0.26
CA GLN A 98 -12.68 -15.80 -0.83
C GLN A 98 -11.88 -16.45 -1.97
N ASP A 99 -10.80 -15.81 -2.40
CA ASP A 99 -10.07 -16.21 -3.60
C ASP A 99 -8.56 -16.34 -3.37
N ARG A 100 -8.11 -16.20 -2.11
CA ARG A 100 -6.70 -16.35 -1.70
C ARG A 100 -5.73 -15.42 -2.43
N ARG A 101 -6.23 -14.34 -3.01
CA ARG A 101 -5.39 -13.31 -3.60
C ARG A 101 -4.79 -12.43 -2.52
N SER A 102 -3.57 -11.96 -2.78
CA SER A 102 -2.83 -11.05 -1.92
C SER A 102 -3.27 -9.61 -2.14
N THR A 103 -3.08 -8.76 -1.13
CA THR A 103 -3.19 -7.31 -1.28
C THR A 103 -1.79 -6.74 -1.35
N SER A 104 -1.46 -6.05 -2.43
CA SER A 104 -0.22 -5.27 -2.55
C SER A 104 -0.45 -3.85 -2.09
N GLY A 105 0.55 -3.30 -1.38
CA GLY A 105 0.61 -1.90 -1.01
C GLY A 105 1.99 -1.32 -1.31
N TYR A 106 2.01 -0.08 -1.75
CA TYR A 106 3.23 0.71 -1.79
C TYR A 106 2.96 2.16 -1.38
N CYS A 107 3.99 2.80 -0.86
CA CYS A 107 3.99 4.23 -0.65
C CYS A 107 5.35 4.82 -1.02
N THR A 108 5.33 6.03 -1.56
CA THR A 108 6.54 6.70 -2.04
C THR A 108 6.74 8.02 -1.33
N TYR A 109 7.98 8.28 -0.96
CA TYR A 109 8.39 9.54 -0.36
C TYR A 109 9.34 10.27 -1.29
N VAL A 110 9.07 11.55 -1.48
CA VAL A 110 9.97 12.48 -2.15
C VAL A 110 10.46 13.45 -1.10
N TRP A 111 11.79 13.47 -0.90
CA TRP A 111 12.44 14.31 0.09
C TRP A 111 11.88 14.13 1.50
N GLY A 112 11.53 12.87 1.82
CA GLY A 112 10.96 12.48 3.12
C GLY A 112 9.51 12.88 3.34
N ASN A 113 8.78 13.34 2.31
CA ASN A 113 7.34 13.58 2.37
C ASN A 113 6.59 12.51 1.56
N LEU A 114 5.51 11.99 2.12
CA LEU A 114 4.66 11.01 1.44
C LEU A 114 3.93 11.68 0.26
N VAL A 115 4.14 11.17 -0.96
CA VAL A 115 3.61 11.78 -2.19
C VAL A 115 2.58 10.89 -2.87
N THR A 116 2.87 9.57 -3.00
CA THR A 116 1.93 8.62 -3.60
C THR A 116 1.81 7.36 -2.75
N TRP A 117 0.68 6.69 -2.84
CA TRP A 117 0.39 5.43 -2.18
C TRP A 117 -0.67 4.66 -2.93
N ARG A 118 -0.72 3.36 -2.70
CA ARG A 118 -1.74 2.50 -3.28
C ARG A 118 -1.95 1.26 -2.44
N SER A 119 -3.21 0.88 -2.27
CA SER A 119 -3.65 -0.43 -1.79
C SER A 119 -4.45 -1.10 -2.89
N LYS A 120 -4.03 -2.29 -3.34
CA LYS A 120 -4.72 -3.01 -4.41
C LYS A 120 -4.60 -4.52 -4.27
N LYS A 121 -5.74 -5.21 -4.40
CA LYS A 121 -5.80 -6.65 -4.53
C LYS A 121 -5.11 -7.10 -5.82
N GLN A 122 -4.23 -8.09 -5.74
CA GLN A 122 -3.57 -8.67 -6.91
C GLN A 122 -4.57 -9.37 -7.82
N SER A 123 -4.32 -9.34 -9.13
CA SER A 123 -5.21 -9.96 -10.13
C SER A 123 -5.10 -11.48 -10.17
N VAL A 124 -4.03 -12.04 -9.61
CA VAL A 124 -3.73 -13.47 -9.58
C VAL A 124 -3.37 -13.94 -8.18
N VAL A 125 -3.47 -15.24 -7.94
CA VAL A 125 -3.04 -15.86 -6.67
C VAL A 125 -1.52 -16.06 -6.71
N SER A 126 -0.83 -15.55 -5.72
CA SER A 126 0.61 -15.76 -5.51
C SER A 126 0.84 -17.08 -4.76
N ARG A 127 1.79 -17.89 -5.25
CA ARG A 127 2.09 -19.21 -4.68
C ARG A 127 2.98 -19.17 -3.46
N SER A 128 3.60 -18.03 -3.19
CA SER A 128 4.43 -17.79 -2.00
C SER A 128 4.35 -16.32 -1.57
N SER A 129 4.74 -16.06 -0.32
CA SER A 129 4.86 -14.68 0.17
C SER A 129 5.87 -13.86 -0.64
N ALA A 130 7.01 -14.48 -1.00
CA ALA A 130 8.01 -13.81 -1.84
C ALA A 130 7.46 -13.40 -3.22
N GLU A 131 6.61 -14.23 -3.85
CA GLU A 131 5.94 -13.86 -5.09
C GLU A 131 5.00 -12.67 -4.92
N ALA A 132 4.21 -12.66 -3.84
CA ALA A 132 3.33 -11.54 -3.55
C ALA A 132 4.13 -10.24 -3.36
N GLU A 133 5.26 -10.32 -2.64
CA GLU A 133 6.19 -9.20 -2.45
C GLU A 133 6.82 -8.71 -3.77
N PHE A 134 7.27 -9.62 -4.64
CA PHE A 134 7.81 -9.22 -5.95
C PHE A 134 6.83 -8.38 -6.75
N ARG A 135 5.55 -8.77 -6.77
CA ARG A 135 4.50 -8.01 -7.46
C ARG A 135 4.30 -6.63 -6.83
N ALA A 136 4.33 -6.54 -5.50
CA ALA A 136 4.22 -5.26 -4.81
C ALA A 136 5.43 -4.37 -5.09
N MET A 137 6.66 -4.93 -5.03
CA MET A 137 7.89 -4.23 -5.35
C MET A 137 7.90 -3.70 -6.79
N ALA A 138 7.53 -4.52 -7.78
CA ALA A 138 7.49 -4.09 -9.18
C ALA A 138 6.57 -2.87 -9.38
N HIS A 139 5.38 -2.87 -8.76
CA HIS A 139 4.48 -1.72 -8.79
C HIS A 139 5.07 -0.47 -8.14
N GLY A 140 5.68 -0.62 -6.96
CA GLY A 140 6.33 0.50 -6.27
C GLY A 140 7.50 1.08 -7.06
N ILE A 141 8.31 0.22 -7.72
CA ILE A 141 9.42 0.65 -8.57
C ILE A 141 8.91 1.42 -9.80
N CYS A 142 7.86 0.94 -10.45
CA CYS A 142 7.24 1.66 -11.58
C CYS A 142 6.78 3.07 -11.16
N GLU A 143 6.15 3.19 -10.00
CA GLU A 143 5.72 4.48 -9.45
C GLU A 143 6.91 5.40 -9.16
N GLY A 144 7.97 4.87 -8.51
CA GLY A 144 9.19 5.63 -8.25
C GLY A 144 9.88 6.12 -9.52
N ILE A 145 9.94 5.28 -10.57
CA ILE A 145 10.49 5.67 -11.89
C ILE A 145 9.66 6.80 -12.50
N TRP A 146 8.33 6.70 -12.41
CA TRP A 146 7.44 7.77 -12.88
C TRP A 146 7.70 9.08 -12.13
N LEU A 147 7.77 9.04 -10.80
CA LEU A 147 8.10 10.22 -9.99
C LEU A 147 9.45 10.84 -10.37
N ARG A 148 10.49 10.00 -10.57
CA ARG A 148 11.81 10.48 -11.01
C ARG A 148 11.71 11.23 -12.35
N ARG A 149 10.92 10.71 -13.30
CA ARG A 149 10.69 11.39 -14.59
C ARG A 149 10.02 12.74 -14.40
N VAL A 150 8.96 12.81 -13.58
CA VAL A 150 8.27 14.07 -13.25
C VAL A 150 9.25 15.09 -12.63
N LEU A 151 10.05 14.66 -11.64
CA LEU A 151 11.03 15.53 -11.00
C LEU A 151 12.10 16.01 -11.99
N LYS A 152 12.50 15.15 -12.95
CA LYS A 152 13.44 15.52 -14.03
C LYS A 152 12.86 16.57 -14.97
N GLU A 153 11.59 16.42 -15.37
CA GLU A 153 10.88 17.43 -16.19
C GLU A 153 10.78 18.77 -15.46
N LEU A 154 10.58 18.74 -14.13
CA LEU A 154 10.58 19.92 -13.28
C LEU A 154 11.99 20.51 -13.01
N LYS A 155 13.06 19.85 -13.51
CA LYS A 155 14.48 20.23 -13.32
C LYS A 155 14.92 20.27 -11.84
N ILE A 156 14.34 19.41 -11.00
CA ILE A 156 14.62 19.29 -9.56
C ILE A 156 15.00 17.84 -9.15
N SER A 157 15.27 16.97 -10.15
CA SER A 157 15.65 15.58 -9.89
C SER A 157 17.05 15.47 -9.31
N ASP A 158 17.25 14.46 -8.46
CA ASP A 158 18.56 13.93 -8.08
C ASP A 158 18.86 12.67 -8.91
N GLU A 159 20.16 12.39 -9.15
CA GLU A 159 20.62 11.20 -9.90
C GLU A 159 20.86 9.99 -8.98
N GLU A 160 20.76 10.17 -7.67
CA GLU A 160 20.94 9.09 -6.69
C GLU A 160 19.96 7.92 -6.90
N PRO A 161 20.39 6.66 -6.70
CA PRO A 161 19.50 5.51 -6.76
C PRO A 161 18.33 5.65 -5.78
N MET A 162 17.12 5.37 -6.25
CA MET A 162 15.94 5.32 -5.38
C MET A 162 16.08 4.20 -4.36
N LYS A 163 15.72 4.45 -3.12
CA LYS A 163 15.75 3.45 -2.05
C LYS A 163 14.45 2.65 -2.06
N MET A 164 14.54 1.34 -2.31
CA MET A 164 13.41 0.42 -2.26
C MET A 164 13.47 -0.39 -0.97
N PHE A 165 12.50 -0.21 -0.09
CA PHE A 165 12.41 -0.86 1.22
C PHE A 165 11.40 -2.02 1.18
N CYS A 166 11.84 -3.19 1.63
CA CYS A 166 11.02 -4.39 1.80
C CYS A 166 11.41 -5.07 3.10
N ASP A 167 10.46 -5.68 3.81
CA ASP A 167 10.72 -6.44 5.05
C ASP A 167 10.88 -7.94 4.83
N ASN A 168 10.66 -8.43 3.61
CA ASN A 168 10.87 -9.82 3.23
C ASN A 168 12.30 -10.07 2.75
N GLN A 169 13.16 -10.56 3.65
CA GLN A 169 14.57 -10.86 3.34
C GLN A 169 14.72 -11.91 2.23
N SER A 170 13.81 -12.88 2.13
CA SER A 170 13.83 -13.88 1.05
C SER A 170 13.60 -13.24 -0.31
N ALA A 171 12.62 -12.32 -0.40
CA ALA A 171 12.39 -11.56 -1.62
C ALA A 171 13.62 -10.72 -1.99
N ILE A 172 14.23 -10.01 -1.05
CA ILE A 172 15.45 -9.23 -1.29
C ILE A 172 16.60 -10.12 -1.77
N SER A 173 16.79 -11.29 -1.15
CA SER A 173 17.85 -12.23 -1.52
C SER A 173 17.66 -12.76 -2.94
N ILE A 174 16.44 -13.11 -3.32
CA ILE A 174 16.12 -13.57 -4.68
C ILE A 174 16.32 -12.42 -5.70
N ALA A 175 15.94 -11.18 -5.36
CA ALA A 175 16.12 -10.02 -6.23
C ALA A 175 17.61 -9.74 -6.54
N LYS A 176 18.48 -9.98 -5.54
CA LYS A 176 19.94 -9.78 -5.66
C LYS A 176 20.69 -10.98 -6.24
N ASN A 177 20.09 -12.19 -6.25
CA ASN A 177 20.78 -13.42 -6.63
C ASN A 177 20.68 -13.66 -8.15
N PRO A 178 21.81 -13.87 -8.86
CA PRO A 178 21.84 -14.13 -10.30
C PRO A 178 21.37 -15.55 -10.68
N VAL A 179 21.27 -16.50 -9.74
CA VAL A 179 20.99 -17.90 -10.03
C VAL A 179 19.52 -18.11 -10.40
N HIS A 180 19.29 -18.75 -11.55
CA HIS A 180 17.97 -19.21 -11.98
C HIS A 180 17.47 -20.32 -11.04
N HIS A 181 16.41 -20.05 -10.29
CA HIS A 181 15.67 -21.08 -9.60
C HIS A 181 14.43 -21.44 -10.42
N ASP A 182 14.30 -22.69 -10.84
CA ASP A 182 13.14 -23.25 -11.59
C ASP A 182 11.79 -23.01 -10.89
N ARG A 183 11.82 -22.73 -9.60
CA ARG A 183 10.63 -22.47 -8.78
C ARG A 183 10.00 -21.08 -8.95
N THR A 184 10.60 -20.19 -9.77
CA THR A 184 10.17 -18.77 -9.88
C THR A 184 9.67 -18.39 -11.28
N LYS A 185 9.40 -19.35 -12.17
CA LYS A 185 8.98 -19.09 -13.57
C LYS A 185 7.77 -18.14 -13.72
N HIS A 186 6.82 -18.17 -12.79
CA HIS A 186 5.61 -17.32 -12.85
C HIS A 186 5.80 -15.91 -12.31
N VAL A 187 6.97 -15.62 -11.71
CA VAL A 187 7.38 -14.27 -11.26
C VAL A 187 8.56 -13.76 -12.06
N GLU A 188 8.89 -14.48 -13.15
CA GLU A 188 10.10 -14.25 -13.93
C GLU A 188 10.15 -12.82 -14.49
N ILE A 189 9.03 -12.31 -14.99
CA ILE A 189 8.93 -10.95 -15.54
C ILE A 189 9.24 -9.91 -14.46
N ASP A 190 8.56 -9.97 -13.30
CA ASP A 190 8.77 -9.02 -12.20
C ASP A 190 10.20 -9.13 -11.66
N ARG A 191 10.72 -10.35 -11.55
CA ARG A 191 12.11 -10.61 -11.11
C ARG A 191 13.13 -10.00 -12.06
N HIS A 192 12.99 -10.23 -13.38
CA HIS A 192 13.87 -9.65 -14.37
C HIS A 192 13.83 -8.14 -14.36
N PHE A 193 12.64 -7.57 -14.29
CA PHE A 193 12.44 -6.13 -14.18
C PHE A 193 13.15 -5.54 -12.96
N ILE A 194 12.95 -6.11 -11.77
CA ILE A 194 13.56 -5.61 -10.53
C ILE A 194 15.09 -5.74 -10.62
N LYS A 195 15.61 -6.90 -11.11
CA LYS A 195 17.03 -7.13 -11.27
C LYS A 195 17.66 -6.12 -12.23
N GLU A 196 17.05 -5.91 -13.40
CA GLU A 196 17.49 -4.91 -14.38
C GLU A 196 17.60 -3.52 -13.72
N LYS A 197 16.59 -3.10 -12.93
CA LYS A 197 16.62 -1.78 -12.29
C LYS A 197 17.66 -1.67 -11.16
N ILE A 198 18.06 -2.78 -10.54
CA ILE A 198 19.19 -2.83 -9.59
C ILE A 198 20.52 -2.70 -10.39
N GLU A 199 20.70 -3.47 -11.46
CA GLU A 199 21.92 -3.49 -12.29
C GLU A 199 22.15 -2.13 -12.99
N GLU A 200 21.08 -1.48 -13.44
CA GLU A 200 21.12 -0.12 -14.01
C GLU A 200 21.41 0.97 -12.94
N GLY A 201 21.47 0.63 -11.65
CA GLY A 201 21.67 1.60 -10.59
C GLY A 201 20.47 2.53 -10.36
N ILE A 202 19.30 2.21 -10.91
CA ILE A 202 18.06 3.00 -10.74
C ILE A 202 17.52 2.86 -9.33
N ILE A 203 17.63 1.65 -8.74
CA ILE A 203 17.15 1.35 -7.40
C ILE A 203 18.23 0.69 -6.54
N LYS A 204 18.14 0.91 -5.23
CA LYS A 204 18.92 0.22 -4.20
C LYS A 204 17.98 -0.50 -3.25
N MET A 205 18.03 -1.85 -3.25
CA MET A 205 17.22 -2.67 -2.34
C MET A 205 17.74 -2.61 -0.92
N LEU A 206 16.89 -2.26 0.03
CA LEU A 206 17.18 -2.15 1.46
C LEU A 206 16.17 -2.97 2.26
N TYR A 207 16.66 -3.61 3.32
CA TYR A 207 15.80 -4.24 4.30
C TYR A 207 15.25 -3.20 5.28
N VAL A 208 13.98 -3.34 5.63
CA VAL A 208 13.34 -2.59 6.71
C VAL A 208 12.66 -3.58 7.66
N PRO A 209 12.81 -3.44 8.98
CA PRO A 209 12.07 -4.28 9.92
C PRO A 209 10.57 -3.95 9.84
N THR A 210 9.71 -4.97 10.03
CA THR A 210 8.24 -4.84 9.94
C THR A 210 7.68 -3.71 10.82
N SER A 211 8.28 -3.47 12.00
CA SER A 211 7.89 -2.34 12.86
C SER A 211 8.12 -0.96 12.22
N LEU A 212 8.89 -0.90 11.14
CA LEU A 212 9.18 0.32 10.37
C LEU A 212 8.60 0.30 8.95
N GLN A 213 7.94 -0.80 8.54
CA GLN A 213 7.32 -0.95 7.23
C GLN A 213 6.05 -0.10 7.11
N THR A 214 6.17 1.07 6.54
CA THR A 214 5.04 2.01 6.41
C THR A 214 3.97 1.53 5.43
N ALA A 215 4.32 0.66 4.47
CA ALA A 215 3.36 0.09 3.53
C ALA A 215 2.37 -0.89 4.17
N ASP A 216 2.62 -1.37 5.40
CA ASP A 216 1.71 -2.25 6.16
C ASP A 216 0.31 -1.66 6.34
N ILE A 217 0.21 -0.33 6.47
CA ILE A 217 -1.10 0.36 6.58
C ILE A 217 -1.96 0.23 5.33
N LEU A 218 -1.34 -0.15 4.20
CA LEU A 218 -1.97 -0.27 2.88
C LEU A 218 -2.32 -1.71 2.50
N THR A 219 -1.88 -2.70 3.31
CA THR A 219 -2.01 -4.11 2.95
C THR A 219 -2.82 -4.94 3.94
N LYS A 220 -2.83 -4.54 5.20
CA LYS A 220 -3.44 -5.34 6.27
C LYS A 220 -4.14 -4.49 7.33
N ALA A 221 -5.11 -5.10 8.00
CA ALA A 221 -5.73 -4.50 9.18
C ALA A 221 -4.76 -4.60 10.36
N LEU A 222 -4.42 -3.46 10.96
CA LEU A 222 -3.44 -3.38 12.04
C LEU A 222 -4.12 -3.13 13.39
N PRO A 223 -3.58 -3.68 14.49
CA PRO A 223 -3.94 -3.27 15.83
C PRO A 223 -3.73 -1.76 16.02
N ARG A 224 -4.60 -1.12 16.83
CA ARG A 224 -4.62 0.34 17.00
C ARG A 224 -3.24 0.95 17.25
N LYS A 225 -2.48 0.39 18.19
CA LYS A 225 -1.14 0.89 18.55
C LYS A 225 -0.19 0.88 17.34
N VAL A 226 -0.11 -0.25 16.63
CA VAL A 226 0.75 -0.39 15.45
C VAL A 226 0.30 0.56 14.33
N PHE A 227 -1.02 0.67 14.13
CA PHE A 227 -1.58 1.60 13.15
C PHE A 227 -1.24 3.06 13.48
N ASP A 228 -1.36 3.48 14.74
CA ASP A 228 -1.04 4.84 15.18
C ASP A 228 0.47 5.12 15.02
N ASP A 229 1.33 4.16 15.39
CA ASP A 229 2.79 4.27 15.26
C ASP A 229 3.21 4.39 13.78
N LEU A 230 2.70 3.50 12.91
CA LEU A 230 3.04 3.51 11.49
C LEU A 230 2.43 4.71 10.76
N SER A 231 1.21 5.13 11.12
CA SER A 231 0.55 6.27 10.48
C SER A 231 1.15 7.63 10.87
N SER A 232 1.92 7.71 11.96
CA SER A 232 2.64 8.94 12.33
C SER A 232 3.88 9.20 11.47
N LYS A 233 4.53 8.15 10.94
CA LYS A 233 5.77 8.24 10.15
C LYS A 233 5.63 8.99 8.81
N PRO A 234 4.52 8.85 8.05
CA PRO A 234 4.27 9.59 6.82
C PRO A 234 4.10 11.11 6.98
N GLY A 235 4.30 11.67 8.17
CA GLY A 235 4.02 13.08 8.41
C GLY A 235 2.53 13.37 8.58
N LEU A 236 1.76 12.38 9.03
CA LEU A 236 0.36 12.58 9.41
C LEU A 236 0.28 13.33 10.73
N ILE A 237 -0.15 14.56 10.66
CA ILE A 237 -0.37 15.41 11.83
C ILE A 237 -1.87 15.65 12.05
N ASN A 238 -2.23 15.98 13.28
CA ASN A 238 -3.55 16.49 13.60
C ASN A 238 -3.43 18.00 13.88
N ILE A 239 -3.93 18.81 12.94
CA ILE A 239 -3.86 20.28 13.00
C ILE A 239 -4.60 20.88 14.20
N TYR A 240 -5.48 20.12 14.87
CA TYR A 240 -6.21 20.55 16.06
C TYR A 240 -5.56 20.09 17.37
N ARG A 241 -4.49 19.29 17.32
CA ARG A 241 -3.67 19.05 18.51
C ARG A 241 -2.61 20.13 18.59
N SER A 242 -2.69 20.95 19.62
CA SER A 242 -1.60 21.83 20.04
C SER A 242 -0.31 21.00 20.17
N ALA A 243 0.78 21.54 19.66
CA ALA A 243 2.11 20.97 19.82
C ALA A 243 2.48 20.86 21.30
#